data_3de388a0ae076f2265945fb19b62e523
#
_entry.id   3de388a0ae076f2265945fb19b62e523
#
_cell.length_a   1.000
_cell.length_b   1.000
_cell.length_c   1.000
_cell.angle_alpha   90.00
_cell.angle_beta   90.00
_cell.angle_gamma   90.00
#
_symmetry.space_group_name_H-M   'P 1'
#
loop_
_entity.id
_entity.type
_entity.pdbx_description
1 polymer ?
#
loop_
_entity_poly.entity_id
_entity_poly.type
_entity_poly.pdbx_seq_one_letter_code
_entity_poly.pdbx_strand_id
1 'polypeptide(L)'
;MRSKKGLSVFFFLLASFAWTQNNRQAKLEAQRKQLQVEIKQINSLLFSNKKLEKTALTQAEDLAVKISLRQRLIRVTNEEANRLTQQINLNQKTIERQEKELKDLKSEYAEMIRFAYASKSAQSRLMFLFSSESFLQAYKRFQYLKQYAAFRKKQGLLIAEKTKTLEALNETLLVQKQKKEVLVKENRIAQNELTAERLEQKERISSLKNKERSLEKQIQRKQRQIAAFDKEIQRLIRAAIAASNKAAAGKNKAVFTLTPEAQLIGKNFTANRGKLPWPVEQGVVTLGFGTQTHPVVKTTKIQSNGVTIATPDNAKVRAVFKGIVMQVFSFKGSNPGVLIQH
;
A
#
# COMPACT_ATOMS: atom_id res chain seq x y z
N MET A 1 20.64 37.29 -22.50
CA MET A 1 20.48 35.82 -22.58
C MET A 1 20.87 35.17 -21.24
N ARG A 2 20.08 35.33 -20.23
CA ARG A 2 20.21 34.61 -18.95
C ARG A 2 18.81 34.36 -18.36
N SER A 3 18.46 33.14 -18.04
CA SER A 3 17.26 32.70 -17.30
C SER A 3 16.28 31.73 -18.00
N LYS A 4 16.74 30.80 -18.84
CA LYS A 4 15.88 29.67 -19.26
C LYS A 4 16.25 28.33 -18.61
N LYS A 5 17.38 28.22 -17.91
CA LYS A 5 17.84 26.97 -17.28
C LYS A 5 17.29 26.73 -15.86
N GLY A 6 16.85 27.76 -15.13
CA GLY A 6 16.32 27.61 -13.78
C GLY A 6 14.87 27.08 -13.71
N LEU A 7 14.06 27.36 -14.74
CA LEU A 7 12.65 26.95 -14.77
C LEU A 7 12.49 25.44 -15.06
N SER A 8 13.40 24.85 -15.83
CA SER A 8 13.35 23.42 -16.17
C SER A 8 13.71 22.50 -14.98
N VAL A 9 14.67 22.92 -14.14
CA VAL A 9 15.10 22.15 -12.97
C VAL A 9 14.04 22.18 -11.86
N PHE A 10 13.32 23.31 -11.72
CA PHE A 10 12.24 23.43 -10.74
C PHE A 10 11.00 22.60 -11.12
N PHE A 11 10.72 22.44 -12.42
CA PHE A 11 9.63 21.60 -12.90
C PHE A 11 9.93 20.10 -12.73
N PHE A 12 11.20 19.69 -12.85
CA PHE A 12 11.64 18.30 -12.64
C PHE A 12 11.61 17.90 -11.16
N LEU A 13 11.90 18.82 -10.24
CA LEU A 13 11.81 18.59 -8.79
C LEU A 13 10.37 18.50 -8.32
N LEU A 14 9.45 19.26 -8.89
CA LEU A 14 8.01 19.16 -8.57
C LEU A 14 7.39 17.86 -9.11
N ALA A 15 7.80 17.39 -10.27
CA ALA A 15 7.33 16.13 -10.85
C ALA A 15 7.80 14.90 -10.03
N SER A 16 9.03 14.93 -9.51
CA SER A 16 9.56 13.85 -8.66
C SER A 16 8.85 13.79 -7.29
N PHE A 17 8.44 14.92 -6.75
CA PHE A 17 7.68 15.00 -5.48
C PHE A 17 6.24 14.47 -5.64
N ALA A 18 5.59 14.77 -6.75
CA ALA A 18 4.25 14.25 -7.08
C ALA A 18 4.26 12.72 -7.29
N TRP A 19 5.32 12.18 -7.92
CA TRP A 19 5.48 10.74 -8.13
C TRP A 19 5.67 9.97 -6.81
N THR A 20 6.44 10.52 -5.89
CA THR A 20 6.68 9.90 -4.57
C THR A 20 5.42 9.93 -3.70
N GLN A 21 4.63 10.98 -3.78
CA GLN A 21 3.35 11.08 -3.06
C GLN A 21 2.30 10.12 -3.60
N ASN A 22 2.18 9.99 -4.92
CA ASN A 22 1.22 9.08 -5.56
C ASN A 22 1.56 7.60 -5.26
N ASN A 23 2.83 7.25 -5.25
CA ASN A 23 3.30 5.90 -4.92
C ASN A 23 2.99 5.51 -3.45
N ARG A 24 3.06 6.46 -2.52
CA ARG A 24 2.76 6.21 -1.11
C ARG A 24 1.25 6.09 -0.85
N GLN A 25 0.42 6.84 -1.58
CA GLN A 25 -1.04 6.72 -1.52
C GLN A 25 -1.48 5.34 -2.04
N ALA A 26 -1.01 4.93 -3.21
CA ALA A 26 -1.29 3.61 -3.78
C ALA A 26 -0.86 2.47 -2.84
N LYS A 27 0.28 2.63 -2.14
CA LYS A 27 0.73 1.66 -1.15
C LYS A 27 -0.23 1.53 0.03
N LEU A 28 -0.73 2.64 0.57
CA LEU A 28 -1.72 2.63 1.67
C LEU A 28 -3.04 1.99 1.24
N GLU A 29 -3.52 2.30 0.04
CA GLU A 29 -4.73 1.69 -0.53
C GLU A 29 -4.57 0.17 -0.70
N ALA A 30 -3.42 -0.29 -1.20
CA ALA A 30 -3.12 -1.70 -1.34
C ALA A 30 -3.08 -2.41 0.02
N GLN A 31 -2.41 -1.81 1.02
CA GLN A 31 -2.37 -2.34 2.38
C GLN A 31 -3.77 -2.41 3.02
N ARG A 32 -4.61 -1.39 2.81
CA ARG A 32 -5.98 -1.38 3.30
C ARG A 32 -6.80 -2.51 2.69
N LYS A 33 -6.74 -2.68 1.36
CA LYS A 33 -7.43 -3.78 0.67
C LYS A 33 -6.96 -5.15 1.15
N GLN A 34 -5.66 -5.32 1.33
CA GLN A 34 -5.10 -6.56 1.87
C GLN A 34 -5.64 -6.87 3.26
N LEU A 35 -5.62 -5.90 4.18
CA LEU A 35 -6.15 -6.06 5.53
C LEU A 35 -7.65 -6.38 5.55
N GLN A 36 -8.44 -5.78 4.64
CA GLN A 36 -9.85 -6.12 4.49
C GLN A 36 -10.06 -7.57 4.03
N VAL A 37 -9.22 -8.06 3.11
CA VAL A 37 -9.24 -9.46 2.68
C VAL A 37 -8.87 -10.40 3.83
N GLU A 38 -7.79 -10.08 4.57
CA GLU A 38 -7.37 -10.86 5.74
C GLU A 38 -8.46 -10.93 6.82
N ILE A 39 -9.16 -9.81 7.08
CA ILE A 39 -10.31 -9.77 8.02
C ILE A 39 -11.46 -10.64 7.52
N LYS A 40 -11.77 -10.64 6.22
CA LYS A 40 -12.79 -11.52 5.65
C LYS A 40 -12.41 -13.00 5.81
N GLN A 41 -11.14 -13.34 5.54
CA GLN A 41 -10.62 -14.70 5.68
C GLN A 41 -10.70 -15.18 7.14
N ILE A 42 -10.25 -14.36 8.11
CA ILE A 42 -10.33 -14.75 9.52
C ILE A 42 -11.81 -14.86 9.99
N ASN A 43 -12.72 -14.05 9.47
CA ASN A 43 -14.13 -14.18 9.74
C ASN A 43 -14.71 -15.51 9.21
N SER A 44 -14.34 -15.92 7.99
CA SER A 44 -14.79 -17.20 7.43
C SER A 44 -14.24 -18.38 8.23
N LEU A 45 -12.98 -18.29 8.68
CA LEU A 45 -12.36 -19.28 9.56
C LEU A 45 -13.05 -19.37 10.93
N LEU A 46 -13.37 -18.24 11.53
CA LEU A 46 -14.13 -18.21 12.79
C LEU A 46 -15.53 -18.80 12.63
N PHE A 47 -16.16 -18.60 11.48
CA PHE A 47 -17.50 -19.14 11.19
C PHE A 47 -17.48 -20.65 10.93
N SER A 48 -16.51 -21.13 10.12
CA SER A 48 -16.37 -22.57 9.87
C SER A 48 -15.96 -23.33 11.13
N ASN A 49 -15.17 -22.71 11.98
CA ASN A 49 -14.70 -23.28 13.26
C ASN A 49 -15.75 -23.39 14.36
N LYS A 50 -16.92 -22.70 14.23
CA LYS A 50 -18.08 -22.97 15.09
C LYS A 50 -18.68 -24.36 14.87
N LYS A 51 -18.45 -24.98 13.70
CA LYS A 51 -18.91 -26.35 13.38
C LYS A 51 -17.94 -27.44 13.84
N LEU A 52 -16.66 -27.12 14.06
CA LEU A 52 -15.66 -28.05 14.56
C LEU A 52 -15.43 -27.78 16.06
N GLU A 53 -15.31 -28.81 16.89
CA GLU A 53 -15.04 -28.72 18.34
C GLU A 53 -13.68 -28.08 18.63
N LYS A 54 -13.54 -26.79 18.30
CA LYS A 54 -12.37 -26.03 18.70
C LYS A 54 -12.47 -25.59 20.15
N THR A 55 -11.36 -25.73 20.87
CA THR A 55 -11.28 -25.28 22.27
C THR A 55 -11.56 -23.77 22.34
N ALA A 56 -12.24 -23.34 23.40
CA ALA A 56 -12.50 -21.92 23.67
C ALA A 56 -11.23 -21.05 23.62
N LEU A 57 -10.08 -21.64 23.90
CA LEU A 57 -8.76 -20.99 23.77
C LEU A 57 -8.46 -20.63 22.32
N THR A 58 -8.59 -21.56 21.39
CA THR A 58 -8.31 -21.31 19.96
C THR A 58 -9.25 -20.24 19.37
N GLN A 59 -10.52 -20.24 19.79
CA GLN A 59 -11.46 -19.19 19.38
C GLN A 59 -11.05 -17.80 19.90
N ALA A 60 -10.53 -17.72 21.13
CA ALA A 60 -10.03 -16.46 21.69
C ALA A 60 -8.72 -16.00 21.02
N GLU A 61 -7.85 -16.93 20.61
CA GLU A 61 -6.63 -16.66 19.82
C GLU A 61 -7.00 -16.08 18.45
N ASP A 62 -7.92 -16.71 17.72
CA ASP A 62 -8.39 -16.25 16.41
C ASP A 62 -9.01 -14.85 16.50
N LEU A 63 -9.81 -14.60 17.56
CA LEU A 63 -10.41 -13.28 17.81
C LEU A 63 -9.36 -12.22 18.13
N ALA A 64 -8.29 -12.58 18.85
CA ALA A 64 -7.17 -11.66 19.12
C ALA A 64 -6.45 -11.26 17.83
N VAL A 65 -6.24 -12.21 16.90
CA VAL A 65 -5.66 -11.93 15.56
C VAL A 65 -6.59 -10.98 14.78
N LYS A 66 -7.88 -11.25 14.76
CA LYS A 66 -8.88 -10.40 14.09
C LYS A 66 -8.86 -8.96 14.64
N ILE A 67 -8.82 -8.78 15.96
CA ILE A 67 -8.71 -7.48 16.61
C ILE A 67 -7.42 -6.76 16.17
N SER A 68 -6.30 -7.46 16.15
CA SER A 68 -5.02 -6.91 15.71
C SER A 68 -5.04 -6.43 14.25
N LEU A 69 -5.65 -7.22 13.36
CA LEU A 69 -5.84 -6.85 11.95
C LEU A 69 -6.72 -5.61 11.81
N ARG A 70 -7.82 -5.55 12.56
CA ARG A 70 -8.72 -4.39 12.54
C ARG A 70 -8.07 -3.12 13.07
N GLN A 71 -7.25 -3.21 14.12
CA GLN A 71 -6.46 -2.08 14.61
C GLN A 71 -5.47 -1.55 13.56
N ARG A 72 -4.84 -2.46 12.81
CA ARG A 72 -3.96 -2.08 11.69
C ARG A 72 -4.74 -1.43 10.55
N LEU A 73 -5.92 -1.97 10.21
CA LEU A 73 -6.81 -1.39 9.21
C LEU A 73 -7.19 0.05 9.57
N ILE A 74 -7.66 0.29 10.80
CA ILE A 74 -8.01 1.63 11.31
C ILE A 74 -6.82 2.59 11.17
N ARG A 75 -5.62 2.17 11.53
CA ARG A 75 -4.41 2.99 11.43
C ARG A 75 -4.09 3.37 9.99
N VAL A 76 -4.10 2.39 9.08
CA VAL A 76 -3.82 2.63 7.66
C VAL A 76 -4.88 3.54 7.03
N THR A 77 -6.16 3.33 7.36
CA THR A 77 -7.26 4.18 6.88
C THR A 77 -7.14 5.61 7.40
N ASN A 78 -6.72 5.80 8.67
CA ASN A 78 -6.46 7.13 9.21
C ASN A 78 -5.29 7.84 8.50
N GLU A 79 -4.20 7.12 8.22
CA GLU A 79 -3.07 7.67 7.48
C GLU A 79 -3.48 8.07 6.05
N GLU A 80 -4.28 7.25 5.38
CA GLU A 80 -4.83 7.54 4.05
C GLU A 80 -5.70 8.80 4.08
N ALA A 81 -6.63 8.89 5.04
CA ALA A 81 -7.53 10.04 5.20
C ALA A 81 -6.77 11.34 5.54
N ASN A 82 -5.75 11.27 6.41
CA ASN A 82 -4.93 12.43 6.76
C ASN A 82 -4.14 12.94 5.56
N ARG A 83 -3.59 12.07 4.74
CA ARG A 83 -2.90 12.45 3.50
C ARG A 83 -3.84 13.10 2.51
N LEU A 84 -5.01 12.50 2.33
CA LEU A 84 -6.02 13.05 1.44
C LEU A 84 -6.45 14.45 1.92
N THR A 85 -6.54 14.64 3.24
CA THR A 85 -6.81 15.98 3.83
C THR A 85 -5.70 16.99 3.48
N GLN A 86 -4.44 16.59 3.56
CA GLN A 86 -3.32 17.46 3.17
C GLN A 86 -3.37 17.81 1.68
N GLN A 87 -3.66 16.84 0.81
CA GLN A 87 -3.81 17.08 -0.63
C GLN A 87 -4.98 18.01 -0.94
N ILE A 88 -6.14 17.81 -0.30
CA ILE A 88 -7.31 18.68 -0.41
C ILE A 88 -6.95 20.13 -0.04
N ASN A 89 -6.27 20.34 1.09
CA ASN A 89 -5.87 21.67 1.54
C ASN A 89 -4.88 22.35 0.58
N LEU A 90 -3.94 21.59 0.02
CA LEU A 90 -3.00 22.11 -0.98
C LEU A 90 -3.71 22.47 -2.28
N ASN A 91 -4.63 21.63 -2.76
CA ASN A 91 -5.41 21.88 -3.95
C ASN A 91 -6.33 23.10 -3.78
N GLN A 92 -6.99 23.24 -2.63
CA GLN A 92 -7.81 24.43 -2.33
C GLN A 92 -7.00 25.72 -2.41
N LYS A 93 -5.84 25.78 -1.76
CA LYS A 93 -4.95 26.96 -1.83
C LYS A 93 -4.49 27.24 -3.27
N THR A 94 -4.25 26.18 -4.04
CA THR A 94 -3.87 26.33 -5.46
C THR A 94 -5.02 26.88 -6.29
N ILE A 95 -6.24 26.39 -6.06
CA ILE A 95 -7.45 26.87 -6.72
C ILE A 95 -7.68 28.34 -6.39
N GLU A 96 -7.69 28.72 -5.12
CA GLU A 96 -7.87 30.11 -4.67
C GLU A 96 -6.87 31.08 -5.33
N ARG A 97 -5.60 30.67 -5.41
CA ARG A 97 -4.58 31.47 -6.10
C ARG A 97 -4.86 31.59 -7.60
N GLN A 98 -5.19 30.48 -8.26
CA GLN A 98 -5.48 30.49 -9.70
C GLN A 98 -6.77 31.23 -10.03
N GLU A 99 -7.79 31.17 -9.18
CA GLU A 99 -9.02 31.96 -9.33
C GLU A 99 -8.72 33.46 -9.28
N LYS A 100 -7.88 33.89 -8.32
CA LYS A 100 -7.46 35.28 -8.24
C LYS A 100 -6.69 35.71 -9.48
N GLU A 101 -5.67 34.93 -9.89
CA GLU A 101 -4.90 35.22 -11.11
C GLU A 101 -5.80 35.25 -12.36
N LEU A 102 -6.76 34.37 -12.47
CA LEU A 102 -7.69 34.33 -13.61
C LEU A 102 -8.64 35.54 -13.60
N LYS A 103 -9.08 35.95 -12.40
CA LYS A 103 -9.91 37.16 -12.23
C LYS A 103 -9.17 38.42 -12.69
N ASP A 104 -7.92 38.60 -12.24
CA ASP A 104 -7.06 39.71 -12.59
C ASP A 104 -6.82 39.74 -14.12
N LEU A 105 -6.46 38.60 -14.72
CA LEU A 105 -6.24 38.44 -16.15
C LEU A 105 -7.49 38.72 -16.95
N LYS A 106 -8.67 38.30 -16.51
CA LYS A 106 -9.97 38.61 -17.16
C LYS A 106 -10.28 40.11 -17.07
N SER A 107 -9.97 40.77 -15.95
CA SER A 107 -10.16 42.23 -15.79
C SER A 107 -9.29 43.00 -16.77
N GLU A 108 -7.98 42.69 -16.82
CA GLU A 108 -7.05 43.32 -17.79
C GLU A 108 -7.48 43.09 -19.24
N TYR A 109 -7.93 41.86 -19.55
CA TYR A 109 -8.41 41.52 -20.89
C TYR A 109 -9.70 42.31 -21.23
N ALA A 110 -10.62 42.48 -20.29
CA ALA A 110 -11.84 43.23 -20.47
C ALA A 110 -11.56 44.73 -20.74
N GLU A 111 -10.60 45.33 -20.02
CA GLU A 111 -10.18 46.70 -20.31
C GLU A 111 -9.58 46.83 -21.72
N MET A 112 -8.69 45.92 -22.07
CA MET A 112 -8.08 45.87 -23.40
C MET A 112 -9.13 45.74 -24.51
N ILE A 113 -10.20 44.93 -24.29
CA ILE A 113 -11.32 44.83 -25.23
C ILE A 113 -12.13 46.10 -25.29
N ARG A 114 -12.42 46.80 -24.18
CA ARG A 114 -13.11 48.06 -24.15
C ARG A 114 -12.39 49.14 -24.99
N PHE A 115 -11.06 49.28 -24.78
CA PHE A 115 -10.25 50.20 -25.60
C PHE A 115 -10.27 49.83 -27.07
N ALA A 116 -10.16 48.55 -27.38
CA ALA A 116 -10.21 48.10 -28.77
C ALA A 116 -11.58 48.31 -29.43
N TYR A 117 -12.66 48.25 -28.65
CA TYR A 117 -14.02 48.52 -29.13
C TYR A 117 -14.25 50.01 -29.42
N ALA A 118 -13.74 50.88 -28.54
CA ALA A 118 -13.79 52.33 -28.76
C ALA A 118 -13.07 52.76 -30.04
N SER A 119 -12.02 52.04 -30.48
CA SER A 119 -11.26 52.27 -31.72
C SER A 119 -11.69 51.36 -32.89
N LYS A 120 -12.95 50.85 -32.88
CA LYS A 120 -13.41 49.77 -33.75
C LYS A 120 -13.58 50.13 -35.24
N SER A 121 -13.75 51.40 -35.57
CA SER A 121 -13.98 51.77 -36.98
C SER A 121 -12.72 51.52 -37.82
N ALA A 122 -12.91 50.88 -38.99
CA ALA A 122 -11.84 50.74 -39.96
C ALA A 122 -11.22 52.08 -40.35
N GLN A 123 -12.06 53.12 -40.36
CA GLN A 123 -11.67 54.51 -40.60
C GLN A 123 -10.71 55.03 -39.50
N SER A 124 -10.96 54.75 -38.21
CA SER A 124 -10.07 55.20 -37.14
C SER A 124 -8.67 54.51 -37.23
N ARG A 125 -8.63 53.27 -37.66
CA ARG A 125 -7.34 52.56 -37.84
C ARG A 125 -6.61 53.05 -39.07
N LEU A 126 -7.31 53.33 -40.15
CA LEU A 126 -6.72 53.91 -41.35
C LEU A 126 -6.27 55.35 -41.06
N MET A 127 -7.07 56.18 -40.37
CA MET A 127 -6.68 57.53 -39.95
C MET A 127 -5.42 57.46 -39.04
N PHE A 128 -5.35 56.53 -38.10
CA PHE A 128 -4.16 56.37 -37.27
C PHE A 128 -2.91 56.03 -38.08
N LEU A 129 -3.01 55.26 -39.15
CA LEU A 129 -1.90 54.95 -40.05
C LEU A 129 -1.55 56.13 -40.95
N PHE A 130 -2.57 56.79 -41.54
CA PHE A 130 -2.36 57.88 -42.51
C PHE A 130 -2.03 59.22 -41.85
N SER A 131 -2.28 59.40 -40.54
CA SER A 131 -1.83 60.57 -39.79
C SER A 131 -0.35 60.58 -39.42
N SER A 132 0.43 59.67 -40.00
CA SER A 132 1.87 59.60 -39.77
C SER A 132 2.63 60.57 -40.66
N GLU A 133 3.63 61.22 -40.09
CA GLU A 133 4.50 62.19 -40.78
C GLU A 133 5.49 61.59 -41.76
N SER A 134 5.76 60.27 -41.62
CA SER A 134 6.70 59.56 -42.49
C SER A 134 6.24 58.11 -42.73
N PHE A 135 6.71 57.51 -43.83
CA PHE A 135 6.49 56.10 -44.16
C PHE A 135 7.01 55.15 -43.03
N LEU A 136 8.16 55.49 -42.49
CA LEU A 136 8.73 54.68 -41.35
C LEU A 136 7.84 54.73 -40.14
N GLN A 137 7.20 55.85 -39.82
CA GLN A 137 6.27 55.99 -38.73
C GLN A 137 5.00 55.17 -39.00
N ALA A 138 4.46 55.23 -40.19
CA ALA A 138 3.30 54.43 -40.61
C ALA A 138 3.59 52.91 -40.47
N TYR A 139 4.76 52.48 -40.92
CA TYR A 139 5.19 51.09 -40.79
C TYR A 139 5.30 50.66 -39.31
N LYS A 140 5.91 51.47 -38.44
CA LYS A 140 5.94 51.21 -36.98
C LYS A 140 4.55 51.11 -36.37
N ARG A 141 3.63 52.01 -36.73
CA ARG A 141 2.23 51.98 -36.27
C ARG A 141 1.51 50.70 -36.73
N PHE A 142 1.73 50.26 -37.95
CA PHE A 142 1.20 49.00 -38.48
C PHE A 142 1.73 47.77 -37.70
N GLN A 143 3.01 47.73 -37.47
CA GLN A 143 3.63 46.65 -36.67
C GLN A 143 3.11 46.62 -35.24
N TYR A 144 2.87 47.81 -34.65
CA TYR A 144 2.25 47.90 -33.32
C TYR A 144 0.84 47.31 -33.31
N LEU A 145 -0.01 47.67 -34.28
CA LEU A 145 -1.37 47.13 -34.38
C LEU A 145 -1.38 45.60 -34.56
N LYS A 146 -0.45 45.10 -35.37
CA LYS A 146 -0.28 43.66 -35.58
C LYS A 146 0.17 42.94 -34.27
N GLN A 147 1.14 43.50 -33.57
CA GLN A 147 1.61 42.96 -32.30
C GLN A 147 0.50 43.00 -31.23
N TYR A 148 -0.25 44.08 -31.17
CA TYR A 148 -1.36 44.22 -30.23
C TYR A 148 -2.48 43.22 -30.50
N ALA A 149 -2.82 42.98 -31.77
CA ALA A 149 -3.81 41.96 -32.14
C ALA A 149 -3.34 40.54 -31.77
N ALA A 150 -2.07 40.27 -32.03
CA ALA A 150 -1.45 38.98 -31.66
C ALA A 150 -1.42 38.80 -30.12
N PHE A 151 -1.07 39.84 -29.36
CA PHE A 151 -1.10 39.83 -27.92
C PHE A 151 -2.49 39.55 -27.33
N ARG A 152 -3.52 40.22 -27.85
CA ARG A 152 -4.92 40.00 -27.48
C ARG A 152 -5.34 38.54 -27.70
N LYS A 153 -5.04 38.02 -28.89
CA LYS A 153 -5.33 36.59 -29.18
C LYS A 153 -4.66 35.65 -28.18
N LYS A 154 -3.38 35.90 -27.86
CA LYS A 154 -2.63 35.13 -26.88
C LYS A 154 -3.26 35.22 -25.50
N GLN A 155 -3.67 36.38 -25.04
CA GLN A 155 -4.35 36.58 -23.76
C GLN A 155 -5.69 35.82 -23.68
N GLY A 156 -6.50 35.89 -24.75
CA GLY A 156 -7.74 35.14 -24.80
C GLY A 156 -7.53 33.61 -24.73
N LEU A 157 -6.53 33.10 -25.44
CA LEU A 157 -6.17 31.67 -25.35
C LEU A 157 -5.68 31.28 -23.95
N LEU A 158 -4.88 32.14 -23.32
CA LEU A 158 -4.40 31.91 -21.97
C LEU A 158 -5.56 31.87 -20.94
N ILE A 159 -6.53 32.75 -21.06
CA ILE A 159 -7.73 32.75 -20.23
C ILE A 159 -8.51 31.43 -20.40
N ALA A 160 -8.71 30.99 -21.65
CA ALA A 160 -9.39 29.72 -21.92
C ALA A 160 -8.68 28.52 -21.35
N GLU A 161 -7.35 28.45 -21.50
CA GLU A 161 -6.51 27.40 -20.95
C GLU A 161 -6.54 27.38 -19.40
N LYS A 162 -6.36 28.56 -18.77
CA LYS A 162 -6.44 28.68 -17.30
C LYS A 162 -7.83 28.30 -16.77
N THR A 163 -8.89 28.68 -17.46
CA THR A 163 -10.26 28.31 -17.08
C THR A 163 -10.45 26.79 -17.10
N LYS A 164 -10.03 26.12 -18.17
CA LYS A 164 -10.09 24.67 -18.29
C LYS A 164 -9.26 23.96 -17.22
N THR A 165 -8.08 24.48 -16.91
CA THR A 165 -7.23 23.94 -15.86
C THR A 165 -7.89 24.06 -14.48
N LEU A 166 -8.54 25.20 -14.20
CA LEU A 166 -9.24 25.44 -12.96
C LEU A 166 -10.45 24.52 -12.79
N GLU A 167 -11.21 24.30 -13.86
CA GLU A 167 -12.33 23.34 -13.89
C GLU A 167 -11.83 21.92 -13.54
N ALA A 168 -10.76 21.46 -14.17
CA ALA A 168 -10.18 20.14 -13.89
C ALA A 168 -9.66 20.00 -12.44
N LEU A 169 -9.08 21.07 -11.88
CA LEU A 169 -8.66 21.09 -10.48
C LEU A 169 -9.86 21.03 -9.52
N ASN A 170 -10.94 21.72 -9.81
CA ASN A 170 -12.18 21.69 -9.01
C ASN A 170 -12.82 20.31 -9.05
N GLU A 171 -12.87 19.66 -10.21
CA GLU A 171 -13.36 18.28 -10.34
C GLU A 171 -12.50 17.31 -9.51
N THR A 172 -11.18 17.42 -9.62
CA THR A 172 -10.25 16.64 -8.82
C THR A 172 -10.48 16.83 -7.32
N LEU A 173 -10.70 18.08 -6.88
CA LEU A 173 -10.99 18.40 -5.49
C LEU A 173 -12.30 17.76 -5.01
N LEU A 174 -13.34 17.77 -5.84
CA LEU A 174 -14.61 17.13 -5.51
C LEU A 174 -14.46 15.62 -5.31
N VAL A 175 -13.77 14.94 -6.22
CA VAL A 175 -13.48 13.51 -6.12
C VAL A 175 -12.68 13.18 -4.87
N GLN A 176 -11.68 14.01 -4.54
CA GLN A 176 -10.88 13.82 -3.32
C GLN A 176 -11.72 13.98 -2.04
N LYS A 177 -12.62 14.96 -2.00
CA LYS A 177 -13.54 15.14 -0.86
C LYS A 177 -14.47 13.95 -0.68
N GLN A 178 -15.09 13.46 -1.77
CA GLN A 178 -15.94 12.26 -1.72
C GLN A 178 -15.18 11.03 -1.24
N LYS A 179 -13.97 10.81 -1.75
CA LYS A 179 -13.11 9.70 -1.32
C LYS A 179 -12.79 9.78 0.17
N LYS A 180 -12.49 10.99 0.68
CA LYS A 180 -12.25 11.21 2.11
C LYS A 180 -13.47 10.89 2.96
N GLU A 181 -14.67 11.29 2.55
CA GLU A 181 -15.91 10.99 3.25
C GLU A 181 -16.14 9.47 3.38
N VAL A 182 -15.91 8.72 2.29
CA VAL A 182 -15.99 7.26 2.30
C VAL A 182 -15.01 6.67 3.31
N LEU A 183 -13.76 7.12 3.32
CA LEU A 183 -12.75 6.64 4.27
C LEU A 183 -13.12 6.93 5.73
N VAL A 184 -13.65 8.12 6.01
CA VAL A 184 -14.12 8.49 7.36
C VAL A 184 -15.27 7.59 7.80
N LYS A 185 -16.23 7.31 6.91
CA LYS A 185 -17.35 6.41 7.18
C LYS A 185 -16.89 4.98 7.43
N GLU A 186 -16.00 4.45 6.57
CA GLU A 186 -15.43 3.11 6.75
C GLU A 186 -14.66 3.00 8.08
N ASN A 187 -13.88 4.03 8.43
CA ASN A 187 -13.13 4.06 9.68
C ASN A 187 -14.06 4.04 10.91
N ARG A 188 -15.15 4.81 10.87
CA ARG A 188 -16.16 4.81 11.95
C ARG A 188 -16.77 3.42 12.12
N ILE A 189 -17.13 2.74 11.04
CA ILE A 189 -17.65 1.38 11.07
C ILE A 189 -16.60 0.44 11.68
N ALA A 190 -15.35 0.51 11.22
CA ALA A 190 -14.28 -0.32 11.73
C ALA A 190 -14.01 -0.10 13.24
N GLN A 191 -14.13 1.14 13.73
CA GLN A 191 -14.01 1.44 15.17
C GLN A 191 -15.14 0.84 16.00
N ASN A 192 -16.38 0.93 15.51
CA ASN A 192 -17.53 0.33 16.19
C ASN A 192 -17.39 -1.20 16.27
N GLU A 193 -17.00 -1.84 15.16
CA GLU A 193 -16.75 -3.28 15.12
C GLU A 193 -15.56 -3.68 16.03
N LEU A 194 -14.48 -2.87 16.09
CA LEU A 194 -13.38 -3.10 17.02
C LEU A 194 -13.84 -3.08 18.47
N THR A 195 -14.72 -2.17 18.82
CA THR A 195 -15.29 -2.05 20.18
C THR A 195 -16.11 -3.29 20.53
N ALA A 196 -16.96 -3.75 19.61
CA ALA A 196 -17.76 -4.97 19.79
C ALA A 196 -16.87 -6.22 19.94
N GLU A 197 -15.85 -6.36 19.08
CA GLU A 197 -14.90 -7.47 19.12
C GLU A 197 -14.08 -7.50 20.41
N ARG A 198 -13.69 -6.33 20.93
CA ARG A 198 -12.99 -6.24 22.23
C ARG A 198 -13.89 -6.63 23.40
N LEU A 199 -15.17 -6.26 23.36
CA LEU A 199 -16.13 -6.67 24.37
C LEU A 199 -16.31 -8.20 24.35
N GLU A 200 -16.55 -8.77 23.18
CA GLU A 200 -16.65 -10.22 23.00
C GLU A 200 -15.37 -10.94 23.49
N GLN A 201 -14.19 -10.41 23.18
CA GLN A 201 -12.92 -10.97 23.65
C GLN A 201 -12.85 -10.93 25.19
N LYS A 202 -13.23 -9.80 25.81
CA LYS A 202 -13.22 -9.64 27.27
C LYS A 202 -14.12 -10.66 27.95
N GLU A 203 -15.33 -10.87 27.43
CA GLU A 203 -16.29 -11.86 27.96
C GLU A 203 -15.73 -13.28 27.83
N ARG A 204 -15.18 -13.65 26.67
CA ARG A 204 -14.55 -14.96 26.46
C ARG A 204 -13.35 -15.19 27.39
N ILE A 205 -12.49 -14.18 27.54
CA ILE A 205 -11.34 -14.28 28.47
C ILE A 205 -11.83 -14.40 29.91
N SER A 206 -12.88 -13.68 30.32
CA SER A 206 -13.40 -13.78 31.67
C SER A 206 -13.94 -15.18 31.97
N SER A 207 -14.61 -15.81 31.02
CA SER A 207 -15.08 -17.20 31.14
C SER A 207 -13.91 -18.23 31.19
N LEU A 208 -12.75 -17.88 30.62
CA LEU A 208 -11.54 -18.72 30.61
C LEU A 208 -10.66 -18.52 31.86
N LYS A 209 -10.77 -17.39 32.57
CA LYS A 209 -9.94 -17.10 33.77
C LYS A 209 -10.05 -18.16 34.85
N ASN A 210 -11.24 -18.74 35.04
CA ASN A 210 -11.46 -19.83 35.99
C ASN A 210 -10.70 -21.12 35.60
N LYS A 211 -10.13 -21.17 34.39
CA LYS A 211 -9.33 -22.28 33.85
C LYS A 211 -7.89 -21.89 33.54
N GLU A 212 -7.40 -20.75 34.03
CA GLU A 212 -6.10 -20.19 33.67
C GLU A 212 -4.92 -21.17 33.85
N ARG A 213 -4.85 -21.86 34.99
CA ARG A 213 -3.86 -22.92 35.23
C ARG A 213 -3.94 -24.08 34.22
N SER A 214 -5.15 -24.44 33.80
CA SER A 214 -5.34 -25.47 32.77
C SER A 214 -4.87 -25.01 31.39
N LEU A 215 -5.12 -23.75 31.07
CA LEU A 215 -4.72 -23.12 29.81
C LEU A 215 -3.18 -23.00 29.73
N GLU A 216 -2.53 -22.57 30.79
CA GLU A 216 -1.05 -22.54 30.86
C GLU A 216 -0.43 -23.94 30.64
N LYS A 217 -1.01 -24.96 31.27
CA LYS A 217 -0.59 -26.36 31.07
C LYS A 217 -0.80 -26.81 29.61
N GLN A 218 -1.91 -26.40 28.96
CA GLN A 218 -2.15 -26.75 27.57
C GLN A 218 -1.16 -26.04 26.64
N ILE A 219 -0.87 -24.76 26.86
CA ILE A 219 0.12 -23.99 26.12
C ILE A 219 1.50 -24.64 26.27
N GLN A 220 1.92 -24.96 27.52
CA GLN A 220 3.17 -25.62 27.76
C GLN A 220 3.28 -27.01 27.10
N ARG A 221 2.17 -27.77 27.07
CA ARG A 221 2.15 -29.06 26.34
C ARG A 221 2.32 -28.83 24.84
N LYS A 222 1.62 -27.88 24.24
CA LYS A 222 1.78 -27.50 22.81
C LYS A 222 3.22 -27.08 22.52
N GLN A 223 3.83 -26.25 23.37
CA GLN A 223 5.23 -25.83 23.21
C GLN A 223 6.20 -27.00 23.27
N ARG A 224 6.01 -27.95 24.24
CA ARG A 224 6.83 -29.17 24.31
C ARG A 224 6.68 -30.05 23.06
N GLN A 225 5.46 -30.15 22.50
CA GLN A 225 5.23 -30.87 21.25
C GLN A 225 5.92 -30.18 20.08
N ILE A 226 5.85 -28.86 19.96
CA ILE A 226 6.55 -28.10 18.93
C ILE A 226 8.06 -28.29 19.07
N ALA A 227 8.62 -28.17 20.28
CA ALA A 227 10.04 -28.40 20.50
C ALA A 227 10.48 -29.85 20.17
N ALA A 228 9.63 -30.83 20.43
CA ALA A 228 9.90 -32.23 20.04
C ALA A 228 9.86 -32.37 18.50
N PHE A 229 8.91 -31.73 17.80
CA PHE A 229 8.87 -31.70 16.35
C PHE A 229 10.10 -31.02 15.74
N ASP A 230 10.50 -29.87 16.28
CA ASP A 230 11.71 -29.15 15.84
C ASP A 230 12.97 -30.04 16.02
N LYS A 231 13.10 -30.73 17.15
CA LYS A 231 14.19 -31.66 17.38
C LYS A 231 14.20 -32.82 16.37
N GLU A 232 13.03 -33.36 16.07
CA GLU A 232 12.91 -34.44 15.09
C GLU A 232 13.19 -33.94 13.66
N ILE A 233 12.69 -32.76 13.28
CA ILE A 233 13.02 -32.12 12.03
C ILE A 233 14.53 -31.91 11.89
N GLN A 234 15.20 -31.42 12.94
CA GLN A 234 16.66 -31.29 12.95
C GLN A 234 17.38 -32.64 12.82
N ARG A 235 16.85 -33.70 13.42
CA ARG A 235 17.34 -35.06 13.22
C ARG A 235 17.23 -35.52 11.78
N LEU A 236 16.06 -35.30 11.16
CA LEU A 236 15.79 -35.62 9.78
C LEU A 236 16.70 -34.85 8.82
N ILE A 237 16.88 -33.54 9.05
CA ILE A 237 17.82 -32.72 8.28
C ILE A 237 19.23 -33.26 8.36
N ARG A 238 19.73 -33.59 9.56
CA ARG A 238 21.07 -34.19 9.73
C ARG A 238 21.20 -35.55 9.03
N ALA A 239 20.16 -36.35 9.09
CA ALA A 239 20.13 -37.65 8.41
C ALA A 239 20.14 -37.47 6.87
N ALA A 240 19.37 -36.50 6.34
CA ALA A 240 19.36 -36.18 4.93
C ALA A 240 20.71 -35.62 4.44
N ILE A 241 21.37 -34.78 5.25
CA ILE A 241 22.72 -34.27 4.99
C ILE A 241 23.73 -35.44 4.96
N ALA A 242 23.66 -36.34 5.93
CA ALA A 242 24.54 -37.49 5.99
C ALA A 242 24.36 -38.45 4.80
N ALA A 243 23.12 -38.67 4.37
CA ALA A 243 22.79 -39.48 3.20
C ALA A 243 23.31 -38.84 1.90
N SER A 244 23.11 -37.54 1.74
CA SER A 244 23.61 -36.78 0.59
C SER A 244 25.13 -36.77 0.52
N ASN A 245 25.82 -36.58 1.67
CA ASN A 245 27.28 -36.61 1.75
C ASN A 245 27.86 -37.97 1.46
N LYS A 246 27.17 -39.07 1.80
CA LYS A 246 27.56 -40.41 1.40
C LYS A 246 27.46 -40.64 -0.10
N ALA A 247 26.41 -40.14 -0.72
CA ALA A 247 26.21 -40.22 -2.17
C ALA A 247 27.21 -39.35 -2.97
N ALA A 248 27.71 -38.26 -2.36
CA ALA A 248 28.65 -37.32 -3.01
C ALA A 248 30.13 -37.60 -2.74
N ALA A 249 30.49 -38.73 -2.10
CA ALA A 249 31.86 -39.15 -1.75
C ALA A 249 32.72 -38.06 -1.06
N GLY A 250 32.12 -37.13 -0.32
CA GLY A 250 32.80 -36.01 0.32
C GLY A 250 33.16 -36.23 1.79
N LYS A 251 34.39 -35.86 2.18
CA LYS A 251 34.98 -36.08 3.50
C LYS A 251 34.53 -35.12 4.62
N ASN A 252 33.70 -34.12 4.34
CA ASN A 252 33.30 -33.12 5.34
C ASN A 252 31.92 -33.41 5.94
N LYS A 253 31.90 -33.82 7.20
CA LYS A 253 30.71 -34.26 7.95
C LYS A 253 29.70 -33.14 8.32
N ALA A 254 30.04 -31.89 8.16
CA ALA A 254 29.23 -30.77 8.65
C ALA A 254 28.63 -29.85 7.56
N VAL A 255 29.05 -29.99 6.29
CA VAL A 255 28.61 -29.12 5.20
C VAL A 255 27.89 -29.96 4.14
N PHE A 256 26.77 -29.46 3.66
CA PHE A 256 26.01 -30.08 2.58
C PHE A 256 26.83 -29.99 1.30
N THR A 257 27.27 -31.15 0.76
CA THR A 257 27.92 -31.15 -0.56
C THR A 257 26.85 -31.11 -1.63
N LEU A 258 26.62 -29.93 -2.16
CA LEU A 258 25.62 -29.68 -3.20
C LEU A 258 26.09 -30.22 -4.55
N THR A 259 25.22 -30.91 -5.28
CA THR A 259 25.43 -31.18 -6.71
C THR A 259 25.50 -29.86 -7.47
N PRO A 260 26.14 -29.78 -8.66
CA PRO A 260 26.17 -28.56 -9.47
C PRO A 260 24.77 -27.96 -9.73
N GLU A 261 23.77 -28.79 -9.93
CA GLU A 261 22.38 -28.40 -10.13
C GLU A 261 21.76 -27.82 -8.85
N ALA A 262 22.00 -28.46 -7.70
CA ALA A 262 21.55 -27.96 -6.40
C ALA A 262 22.24 -26.63 -6.01
N GLN A 263 23.52 -26.41 -6.41
CA GLN A 263 24.21 -25.14 -6.24
C GLN A 263 23.58 -24.02 -7.05
N LEU A 264 23.14 -24.31 -8.30
CA LEU A 264 22.48 -23.34 -9.15
C LEU A 264 21.10 -22.95 -8.60
N ILE A 265 20.34 -23.94 -8.11
CA ILE A 265 19.05 -23.72 -7.44
C ILE A 265 19.23 -22.88 -6.18
N GLY A 266 20.23 -23.21 -5.34
CA GLY A 266 20.50 -22.49 -4.11
C GLY A 266 20.90 -21.02 -4.33
N LYS A 267 21.72 -20.73 -5.36
CA LYS A 267 22.05 -19.35 -5.73
C LYS A 267 20.80 -18.56 -6.14
N ASN A 268 19.94 -19.16 -6.95
CA ASN A 268 18.68 -18.51 -7.39
C ASN A 268 17.70 -18.35 -6.24
N PHE A 269 17.61 -19.30 -5.32
CA PHE A 269 16.79 -19.21 -4.12
C PHE A 269 17.22 -18.04 -3.24
N THR A 270 18.50 -17.90 -2.96
CA THR A 270 19.07 -16.83 -2.12
C THR A 270 18.85 -15.45 -2.77
N ALA A 271 18.99 -15.33 -4.08
CA ALA A 271 18.75 -14.10 -4.84
C ALA A 271 17.29 -13.63 -4.78
N ASN A 272 16.34 -14.55 -4.55
CA ASN A 272 14.91 -14.26 -4.42
C ASN A 272 14.46 -14.07 -2.95
N ARG A 273 15.37 -13.88 -2.02
CA ARG A 273 15.03 -13.58 -0.63
C ARG A 273 14.10 -12.37 -0.53
N GLY A 274 12.97 -12.54 0.18
CA GLY A 274 11.93 -11.52 0.32
C GLY A 274 10.99 -11.34 -0.88
N LYS A 275 11.20 -12.10 -1.98
CA LYS A 275 10.36 -12.08 -3.19
C LYS A 275 9.66 -13.41 -3.45
N LEU A 276 9.88 -14.40 -2.60
CA LEU A 276 9.28 -15.72 -2.74
C LEU A 276 7.76 -15.65 -2.58
N PRO A 277 7.01 -16.40 -3.39
CA PRO A 277 5.55 -16.48 -3.26
C PRO A 277 5.17 -17.18 -1.95
N TRP A 278 3.99 -16.88 -1.44
CA TRP A 278 3.44 -17.60 -0.30
C TRP A 278 3.16 -19.07 -0.66
N PRO A 279 3.33 -20.01 0.29
CA PRO A 279 3.09 -21.43 0.05
C PRO A 279 1.60 -21.76 -0.13
N VAL A 280 0.72 -20.82 0.14
CA VAL A 280 -0.74 -20.95 0.00
C VAL A 280 -1.28 -19.74 -0.76
N GLU A 281 -2.38 -19.94 -1.51
CA GLU A 281 -3.01 -18.87 -2.27
C GLU A 281 -3.81 -17.92 -1.37
N GLN A 282 -4.42 -18.46 -0.30
CA GLN A 282 -5.21 -17.72 0.67
C GLN A 282 -4.87 -18.19 2.07
N GLY A 283 -4.65 -17.23 2.97
CA GLY A 283 -4.36 -17.54 4.38
C GLY A 283 -4.04 -16.31 5.19
N VAL A 284 -4.17 -16.43 6.52
CA VAL A 284 -3.84 -15.39 7.49
C VAL A 284 -2.73 -15.88 8.38
N VAL A 285 -1.66 -15.10 8.52
CA VAL A 285 -0.57 -15.41 9.46
C VAL A 285 -1.09 -15.24 10.88
N THR A 286 -1.21 -16.36 11.60
CA THR A 286 -1.66 -16.39 13.00
C THR A 286 -0.50 -16.36 13.99
N LEU A 287 0.65 -16.90 13.60
CA LEU A 287 1.88 -16.87 14.40
C LEU A 287 3.08 -16.59 13.47
N GLY A 288 3.83 -15.53 13.78
CA GLY A 288 5.04 -15.17 13.03
C GLY A 288 6.27 -15.93 13.53
N PHE A 289 7.41 -15.70 12.89
CA PHE A 289 8.71 -16.23 13.30
C PHE A 289 9.24 -15.51 14.55
N GLY A 290 9.92 -16.23 15.43
CA GLY A 290 10.60 -15.69 16.60
C GLY A 290 9.79 -15.79 17.90
N THR A 291 10.23 -15.07 18.90
CA THR A 291 9.58 -15.06 20.23
C THR A 291 8.50 -14.00 20.28
N GLN A 292 7.29 -14.40 20.61
CA GLN A 292 6.10 -13.52 20.68
C GLN A 292 5.34 -13.77 21.97
N THR A 293 4.61 -12.74 22.42
CA THR A 293 3.67 -12.91 23.54
C THR A 293 2.41 -13.63 23.05
N HIS A 294 1.95 -14.60 23.83
CA HIS A 294 0.72 -15.33 23.51
C HIS A 294 -0.47 -14.37 23.41
N PRO A 295 -1.27 -14.39 22.32
CA PRO A 295 -2.30 -13.40 22.07
C PRO A 295 -3.39 -13.35 23.15
N VAL A 296 -3.65 -14.45 23.84
CA VAL A 296 -4.69 -14.56 24.89
C VAL A 296 -4.05 -14.56 26.28
N VAL A 297 -3.04 -15.39 26.50
CA VAL A 297 -2.35 -15.52 27.80
C VAL A 297 -1.06 -14.69 27.78
N LYS A 298 -1.21 -13.39 28.06
CA LYS A 298 -0.11 -12.41 27.93
C LYS A 298 1.10 -12.67 28.84
N THR A 299 0.94 -13.48 29.86
CA THR A 299 2.02 -13.91 30.76
C THR A 299 2.95 -14.94 30.13
N THR A 300 2.52 -15.58 29.05
CA THR A 300 3.27 -16.66 28.39
C THR A 300 3.87 -16.17 27.07
N LYS A 301 5.17 -16.44 26.84
CA LYS A 301 5.85 -16.24 25.57
C LYS A 301 5.83 -17.52 24.74
N ILE A 302 5.63 -17.38 23.44
CA ILE A 302 5.69 -18.47 22.46
C ILE A 302 6.90 -18.23 21.58
N GLN A 303 7.71 -19.26 21.37
CA GLN A 303 8.77 -19.25 20.37
C GLN A 303 8.31 -20.04 19.15
N SER A 304 8.45 -19.47 17.99
CA SER A 304 8.15 -20.11 16.71
C SER A 304 9.36 -20.07 15.80
N ASN A 305 9.74 -21.23 15.26
CA ASN A 305 10.83 -21.36 14.28
C ASN A 305 10.33 -21.25 12.84
N GLY A 306 9.08 -20.90 12.66
CA GLY A 306 8.44 -20.74 11.35
C GLY A 306 7.26 -19.78 11.42
N VAL A 307 6.47 -19.78 10.36
CA VAL A 307 5.24 -19.00 10.23
C VAL A 307 4.06 -19.96 10.21
N THR A 308 3.08 -19.74 11.09
CA THR A 308 1.81 -20.47 11.04
C THR A 308 0.79 -19.67 10.27
N ILE A 309 0.21 -20.31 9.24
CA ILE A 309 -0.78 -19.69 8.37
C ILE A 309 -2.10 -20.44 8.53
N ALA A 310 -3.14 -19.75 8.97
CA ALA A 310 -4.49 -20.30 8.95
C ALA A 310 -5.03 -20.24 7.52
N THR A 311 -5.53 -21.37 7.04
CA THR A 311 -6.08 -21.52 5.69
C THR A 311 -7.49 -22.07 5.73
N PRO A 312 -8.32 -21.90 4.69
CA PRO A 312 -9.54 -22.67 4.52
C PRO A 312 -9.28 -24.18 4.51
N ASP A 313 -10.29 -24.96 4.85
CA ASP A 313 -10.21 -26.43 4.76
C ASP A 313 -9.89 -26.86 3.32
N ASN A 314 -9.04 -27.88 3.19
CA ASN A 314 -8.55 -28.42 1.89
C ASN A 314 -7.76 -27.42 1.04
N ALA A 315 -7.18 -26.36 1.62
CA ALA A 315 -6.31 -25.45 0.90
C ALA A 315 -5.07 -26.19 0.37
N LYS A 316 -4.76 -25.95 -0.91
CA LYS A 316 -3.56 -26.50 -1.54
C LYS A 316 -2.32 -25.77 -1.05
N VAL A 317 -1.30 -26.52 -0.64
CA VAL A 317 0.01 -25.99 -0.25
C VAL A 317 1.00 -26.30 -1.38
N ARG A 318 1.78 -25.30 -1.78
CA ARG A 318 2.79 -25.42 -2.84
C ARG A 318 4.19 -25.10 -2.32
N ALA A 319 5.19 -25.68 -2.97
CA ALA A 319 6.57 -25.28 -2.74
C ALA A 319 6.77 -23.82 -3.16
N VAL A 320 7.48 -23.03 -2.33
CA VAL A 320 7.73 -21.59 -2.57
C VAL A 320 8.78 -21.37 -3.66
N PHE A 321 9.58 -22.37 -3.97
CA PHE A 321 10.62 -22.37 -5.00
C PHE A 321 10.88 -23.78 -5.55
N LYS A 322 11.64 -23.87 -6.64
CA LYS A 322 12.14 -25.15 -7.16
C LYS A 322 13.03 -25.82 -6.12
N GLY A 323 12.86 -27.13 -5.92
CA GLY A 323 13.64 -27.87 -4.96
C GLY A 323 13.44 -29.37 -5.10
N ILE A 324 14.16 -30.14 -4.30
CA ILE A 324 14.12 -31.59 -4.24
C ILE A 324 13.41 -31.99 -2.96
N VAL A 325 12.39 -32.85 -3.07
CA VAL A 325 11.71 -33.42 -1.90
C VAL A 325 12.67 -34.40 -1.25
N MET A 326 13.15 -34.04 -0.05
CA MET A 326 14.08 -34.88 0.72
C MET A 326 13.34 -35.96 1.50
N GLN A 327 12.21 -35.59 2.10
CA GLN A 327 11.45 -36.52 2.93
C GLN A 327 10.01 -36.05 3.13
N VAL A 328 9.09 -37.00 3.18
CA VAL A 328 7.73 -36.81 3.70
C VAL A 328 7.67 -37.47 5.07
N PHE A 329 7.17 -36.76 6.08
CA PHE A 329 7.10 -37.25 7.44
C PHE A 329 5.73 -36.97 8.05
N SER A 330 5.35 -37.79 9.01
CA SER A 330 4.11 -37.59 9.77
C SER A 330 4.41 -37.82 11.27
N PHE A 331 3.85 -36.95 12.08
CA PHE A 331 3.94 -37.04 13.53
C PHE A 331 2.57 -37.39 14.12
N LYS A 332 2.54 -38.17 15.17
CA LYS A 332 1.31 -38.51 15.86
C LYS A 332 0.61 -37.26 16.38
N GLY A 333 -0.62 -36.99 15.87
CA GLY A 333 -1.42 -35.82 16.23
C GLY A 333 -1.09 -34.55 15.42
N SER A 334 -0.40 -34.67 14.30
CA SER A 334 -0.10 -33.58 13.36
C SER A 334 -0.41 -33.99 11.91
N ASN A 335 -0.62 -33.04 11.04
CA ASN A 335 -0.72 -33.29 9.60
C ASN A 335 0.66 -33.68 9.04
N PRO A 336 0.70 -34.42 7.90
CA PRO A 336 1.95 -34.73 7.22
C PRO A 336 2.74 -33.48 6.85
N GLY A 337 4.07 -33.57 6.97
CA GLY A 337 4.99 -32.50 6.57
C GLY A 337 5.88 -32.96 5.42
N VAL A 338 6.39 -32.02 4.64
CA VAL A 338 7.31 -32.25 3.53
C VAL A 338 8.57 -31.44 3.75
N LEU A 339 9.71 -32.09 3.73
CA LEU A 339 11.01 -31.44 3.77
C LEU A 339 11.51 -31.25 2.33
N ILE A 340 11.75 -30.01 1.94
CA ILE A 340 12.21 -29.65 0.61
C ILE A 340 13.57 -28.97 0.74
N GLN A 341 14.51 -29.39 -0.10
CA GLN A 341 15.79 -28.73 -0.28
C GLN A 341 15.69 -27.78 -1.46
N HIS A 342 15.96 -26.50 -1.24
CA HIS A 342 16.00 -25.45 -2.25
C HIS A 342 17.42 -25.11 -2.67
#